data_d92d2f5b60dd552f16c204af458225f2
#
_entry.id   d92d2f5b60dd552f16c204af458225f2
#
_cell.length_a   1.000
_cell.length_b   1.000
_cell.length_c   1.000
_cell.angle_alpha   90.00
_cell.angle_beta   90.00
_cell.angle_gamma   90.00
#
_symmetry.space_group_name_H-M   'P 1'
#
loop_
_entity.id
_entity.type
_entity.pdbx_description
1 polymer ?
#
loop_
_entity_poly.entity_id
_entity_poly.type
_entity_poly.pdbx_seq_one_letter_code
_entity_poly.pdbx_strand_id
1 'polypeptide(L)'
;LRWLKEKQNKDGSWTNRSVSMTGLALLAYLGHCETAGSEEFGDTVLAAITFLVDKSMKNNGKLADDFKANSWCYEHAIAVYALAEAYTLCVKSFGENINQLEDAVMASGQFLINSQHSNGGWAYSYVEEGGHTDTSIVGWQLQALKACQYTGLDFANLRKCVKKGLDYMETK
;
A
#
# COMPACT_ATOMS: atom_id res chain seq x y z
N LEU A 1 12.78 7.17 -14.45
CA LEU A 1 12.30 7.99 -13.32
C LEU A 1 12.07 9.45 -13.70
N ARG A 2 12.95 10.08 -14.50
CA ARG A 2 12.79 11.50 -14.91
C ARG A 2 11.44 11.77 -15.58
N TRP A 3 11.00 10.90 -16.48
CA TRP A 3 9.68 11.01 -17.09
C TRP A 3 8.54 10.96 -16.05
N LEU A 4 8.64 10.08 -15.05
CA LEU A 4 7.67 10.04 -13.95
C LEU A 4 7.66 11.36 -13.17
N LYS A 5 8.84 11.91 -12.83
CA LYS A 5 8.97 13.22 -12.16
C LYS A 5 8.25 14.33 -12.94
N GLU A 6 8.45 14.40 -14.25
CA GLU A 6 7.81 15.41 -15.12
C GLU A 6 6.28 15.26 -15.20
N LYS A 7 5.75 14.05 -14.95
CA LYS A 7 4.31 13.73 -15.03
C LYS A 7 3.60 13.73 -13.67
N GLN A 8 4.31 14.02 -12.61
CA GLN A 8 3.70 14.12 -11.28
C GLN A 8 2.76 15.35 -11.22
N ASN A 9 1.57 15.14 -10.68
CA ASN A 9 0.61 16.21 -10.41
C ASN A 9 1.09 17.08 -9.24
N LYS A 10 0.56 18.29 -9.12
CA LYS A 10 0.92 19.23 -8.05
C LYS A 10 0.62 18.72 -6.64
N ASP A 11 -0.34 17.79 -6.51
CA ASP A 11 -0.70 17.15 -5.24
C ASP A 11 0.16 15.92 -4.90
N GLY A 12 1.16 15.61 -5.71
CA GLY A 12 2.04 14.47 -5.52
C GLY A 12 1.57 13.17 -6.18
N SER A 13 0.39 13.15 -6.78
CA SER A 13 -0.19 11.98 -7.43
C SER A 13 0.18 11.82 -8.90
N TRP A 14 -0.24 10.71 -9.52
CA TRP A 14 -0.18 10.48 -10.97
C TRP A 14 -1.55 10.07 -11.51
N THR A 15 -1.91 10.60 -12.68
CA THR A 15 -3.10 10.22 -13.47
C THR A 15 -4.46 10.37 -12.75
N ASN A 16 -5.54 9.87 -13.38
CA ASN A 16 -6.89 9.91 -12.83
C ASN A 16 -7.18 8.76 -11.83
N ARG A 17 -6.38 7.68 -11.87
CA ARG A 17 -6.40 6.62 -10.84
C ARG A 17 -5.27 6.90 -9.85
N SER A 18 -5.47 7.97 -9.10
CA SER A 18 -4.40 8.62 -8.38
C SER A 18 -3.78 7.74 -7.30
N VAL A 19 -4.54 6.95 -6.57
CA VAL A 19 -4.02 6.10 -5.49
C VAL A 19 -3.14 4.97 -6.02
N SER A 20 -3.67 4.14 -6.93
CA SER A 20 -2.89 3.00 -7.46
C SER A 20 -1.67 3.44 -8.27
N MET A 21 -1.83 4.47 -9.11
CA MET A 21 -0.72 4.93 -9.95
C MET A 21 0.36 5.64 -9.14
N THR A 22 -0.01 6.36 -8.07
CA THR A 22 0.97 6.93 -7.14
C THR A 22 1.71 5.82 -6.40
N GLY A 23 1.02 4.78 -5.94
CA GLY A 23 1.66 3.62 -5.33
C GLY A 23 2.67 2.95 -6.25
N LEU A 24 2.30 2.68 -7.52
CA LEU A 24 3.22 2.07 -8.49
C LEU A 24 4.41 2.98 -8.85
N ALA A 25 4.17 4.29 -9.01
CA ALA A 25 5.24 5.25 -9.27
C ALA A 25 6.21 5.33 -8.08
N LEU A 26 5.68 5.39 -6.86
CA LEU A 26 6.50 5.37 -5.64
C LEU A 26 7.34 4.09 -5.55
N LEU A 27 6.76 2.91 -5.80
CA LEU A 27 7.50 1.64 -5.84
C LEU A 27 8.61 1.65 -6.89
N ALA A 28 8.43 2.32 -8.03
CA ALA A 28 9.49 2.45 -9.03
C ALA A 28 10.67 3.29 -8.55
N TYR A 29 10.42 4.37 -7.79
CA TYR A 29 11.48 5.16 -7.15
C TYR A 29 12.19 4.37 -6.06
N LEU A 30 11.43 3.76 -5.12
CA LEU A 30 11.99 2.96 -4.02
C LEU A 30 12.81 1.77 -4.54
N GLY A 31 12.34 1.10 -5.61
CA GLY A 31 13.09 0.01 -6.27
C GLY A 31 14.40 0.47 -6.93
N HIS A 32 14.56 1.76 -7.18
CA HIS A 32 15.80 2.39 -7.62
C HIS A 32 16.61 2.99 -6.45
N CYS A 33 16.23 2.68 -5.22
CA CYS A 33 16.82 3.21 -3.99
C CYS A 33 16.68 4.75 -3.82
N GLU A 34 15.68 5.36 -4.47
CA GLU A 34 15.36 6.77 -4.27
C GLU A 34 14.46 6.93 -3.03
N THR A 35 14.83 7.85 -2.15
CA THR A 35 14.12 8.15 -0.90
C THR A 35 13.71 9.62 -0.85
N ALA A 36 13.02 10.05 0.20
CA ALA A 36 12.70 11.45 0.41
C ALA A 36 13.95 12.36 0.56
N GLY A 37 15.09 11.77 0.94
CA GLY A 37 16.40 12.46 1.03
C GLY A 37 17.22 12.46 -0.26
N SER A 38 16.74 11.84 -1.35
CA SER A 38 17.50 11.78 -2.62
C SER A 38 17.63 13.14 -3.29
N GLU A 39 18.82 13.46 -3.79
CA GLU A 39 19.12 14.77 -4.39
C GLU A 39 18.23 15.08 -5.61
N GLU A 40 18.11 14.15 -6.55
CA GLU A 40 17.35 14.37 -7.80
C GLU A 40 15.84 14.14 -7.63
N PHE A 41 15.41 13.14 -6.85
CA PHE A 41 14.02 12.67 -6.81
C PHE A 41 13.35 12.82 -5.45
N GLY A 42 14.04 13.33 -4.43
CA GLY A 42 13.53 13.38 -3.05
C GLY A 42 12.19 14.12 -2.91
N ASP A 43 12.06 15.29 -3.52
CA ASP A 43 10.79 16.04 -3.49
C ASP A 43 9.65 15.26 -4.13
N THR A 44 9.92 14.53 -5.22
CA THR A 44 8.93 13.69 -5.92
C THR A 44 8.50 12.51 -5.06
N VAL A 45 9.46 11.85 -4.42
CA VAL A 45 9.20 10.72 -3.52
C VAL A 45 8.41 11.19 -2.30
N LEU A 46 8.83 12.29 -1.65
CA LEU A 46 8.15 12.86 -0.49
C LEU A 46 6.72 13.29 -0.82
N ALA A 47 6.51 13.95 -1.97
CA ALA A 47 5.17 14.34 -2.40
C ALA A 47 4.25 13.13 -2.63
N ALA A 48 4.77 12.04 -3.22
CA ALA A 48 4.02 10.80 -3.42
C ALA A 48 3.63 10.13 -2.09
N ILE A 49 4.58 10.06 -1.15
CA ILE A 49 4.33 9.52 0.20
C ILE A 49 3.26 10.36 0.90
N THR A 50 3.43 11.69 0.91
CA THR A 50 2.48 12.61 1.55
C THR A 50 1.07 12.45 0.99
N PHE A 51 0.93 12.36 -0.33
CA PHE A 51 -0.38 12.13 -0.96
C PHE A 51 -1.06 10.86 -0.44
N LEU A 52 -0.34 9.73 -0.37
CA LEU A 52 -0.89 8.46 0.11
C LEU A 52 -1.17 8.49 1.63
N VAL A 53 -0.30 9.13 2.42
CA VAL A 53 -0.49 9.33 3.86
C VAL A 53 -1.76 10.11 4.12
N ASP A 54 -1.95 11.25 3.45
CA ASP A 54 -3.14 12.09 3.59
C ASP A 54 -4.42 11.32 3.23
N LYS A 55 -4.38 10.52 2.16
CA LYS A 55 -5.51 9.65 1.77
C LYS A 55 -5.81 8.61 2.86
N SER A 56 -4.80 7.96 3.41
CA SER A 56 -4.95 6.96 4.47
C SER A 56 -5.56 7.57 5.74
N MET A 57 -4.99 8.66 6.21
CA MET A 57 -5.43 9.33 7.45
C MET A 57 -6.86 9.88 7.32
N LYS A 58 -7.19 10.46 6.18
CA LYS A 58 -8.54 11.00 5.90
C LYS A 58 -9.62 9.92 5.84
N ASN A 59 -9.27 8.68 5.46
CA ASN A 59 -10.22 7.59 5.23
C ASN A 59 -10.06 6.42 6.22
N ASN A 60 -9.52 6.67 7.43
CA ASN A 60 -9.33 5.65 8.47
C ASN A 60 -8.56 4.42 7.96
N GLY A 61 -7.43 4.64 7.29
CA GLY A 61 -6.56 3.60 6.73
C GLY A 61 -6.96 3.10 5.36
N LYS A 62 -8.12 3.47 4.82
CA LYS A 62 -8.55 3.02 3.48
C LYS A 62 -7.94 3.87 2.38
N LEU A 63 -7.48 3.23 1.31
CA LEU A 63 -6.77 3.85 0.21
C LEU A 63 -7.44 3.50 -1.13
N ALA A 64 -8.22 4.41 -1.66
CA ALA A 64 -8.82 4.34 -2.99
C ALA A 64 -9.27 5.72 -3.46
N ASP A 65 -9.49 5.86 -4.76
CA ASP A 65 -10.10 7.04 -5.35
C ASP A 65 -11.63 6.99 -5.25
N ASP A 66 -12.21 5.80 -5.45
CA ASP A 66 -13.65 5.55 -5.33
C ASP A 66 -13.93 4.23 -4.61
N PHE A 67 -14.43 4.30 -3.38
CA PHE A 67 -14.80 3.12 -2.58
C PHE A 67 -16.06 2.38 -3.08
N LYS A 68 -16.77 2.93 -4.07
CA LYS A 68 -17.89 2.24 -4.73
C LYS A 68 -17.43 1.38 -5.91
N ALA A 69 -16.23 1.61 -6.43
CA ALA A 69 -15.66 0.80 -7.48
C ALA A 69 -15.30 -0.59 -6.94
N ASN A 70 -15.76 -1.66 -7.58
CA ASN A 70 -15.46 -3.03 -7.14
C ASN A 70 -13.95 -3.29 -7.01
N SER A 71 -13.13 -2.64 -7.84
CA SER A 71 -11.69 -2.86 -7.90
C SER A 71 -10.85 -2.08 -6.88
N TRP A 72 -11.45 -1.34 -5.94
CA TRP A 72 -10.68 -0.53 -5.00
C TRP A 72 -9.75 -1.35 -4.08
N CYS A 73 -10.00 -2.65 -3.95
CA CYS A 73 -9.10 -3.56 -3.25
C CYS A 73 -7.69 -3.64 -3.85
N TYR A 74 -7.55 -3.46 -5.17
CA TYR A 74 -6.23 -3.36 -5.81
C TYR A 74 -5.55 -2.04 -5.50
N GLU A 75 -6.28 -0.93 -5.57
CA GLU A 75 -5.74 0.39 -5.24
C GLU A 75 -5.21 0.42 -3.81
N HIS A 76 -6.00 -0.12 -2.88
CA HIS A 76 -5.61 -0.21 -1.48
C HIS A 76 -4.36 -1.05 -1.29
N ALA A 77 -4.32 -2.27 -1.82
CA ALA A 77 -3.18 -3.17 -1.65
C ALA A 77 -1.88 -2.59 -2.25
N ILE A 78 -1.95 -2.00 -3.45
CA ILE A 78 -0.81 -1.35 -4.10
C ILE A 78 -0.29 -0.18 -3.25
N ALA A 79 -1.20 0.65 -2.73
CA ALA A 79 -0.82 1.80 -1.92
C ALA A 79 -0.25 1.38 -0.56
N VAL A 80 -0.82 0.36 0.11
CA VAL A 80 -0.26 -0.21 1.35
C VAL A 80 1.12 -0.77 1.12
N TYR A 81 1.33 -1.50 0.02
CA TYR A 81 2.64 -2.02 -0.36
C TYR A 81 3.66 -0.87 -0.50
N ALA A 82 3.30 0.18 -1.24
CA ALA A 82 4.18 1.32 -1.47
C ALA A 82 4.50 2.08 -0.16
N LEU A 83 3.52 2.32 0.72
CA LEU A 83 3.74 2.98 2.01
C LEU A 83 4.63 2.15 2.94
N ALA A 84 4.43 0.83 3.00
CA ALA A 84 5.24 -0.06 3.83
C ALA A 84 6.70 -0.14 3.34
N GLU A 85 6.93 -0.19 2.02
CA GLU A 85 8.28 -0.12 1.44
C GLU A 85 8.92 1.26 1.69
N ALA A 86 8.16 2.35 1.56
CA ALA A 86 8.63 3.69 1.88
C ALA A 86 9.06 3.81 3.36
N TYR A 87 8.25 3.29 4.28
CA TYR A 87 8.62 3.25 5.70
C TYR A 87 9.90 2.47 5.93
N THR A 88 10.01 1.29 5.34
CA THR A 88 11.18 0.43 5.49
C THR A 88 12.44 1.09 4.94
N LEU A 89 12.37 1.68 3.76
CA LEU A 89 13.54 2.29 3.13
C LEU A 89 13.86 3.66 3.74
N CYS A 90 12.91 4.61 3.71
CA CYS A 90 13.17 5.98 4.13
C CYS A 90 13.38 6.10 5.64
N VAL A 91 12.46 5.55 6.45
CA VAL A 91 12.51 5.74 7.90
C VAL A 91 13.46 4.74 8.57
N LYS A 92 13.25 3.45 8.33
CA LYS A 92 13.98 2.40 9.05
C LYS A 92 15.43 2.26 8.58
N SER A 93 15.70 2.38 7.27
CA SER A 93 17.06 2.20 6.72
C SER A 93 17.87 3.49 6.68
N PHE A 94 17.24 4.62 6.34
CA PHE A 94 17.92 5.91 6.22
C PHE A 94 17.66 6.89 7.36
N GLY A 95 16.74 6.58 8.28
CA GLY A 95 16.45 7.41 9.45
C GLY A 95 15.72 8.72 9.12
N GLU A 96 15.06 8.78 7.97
CA GLU A 96 14.29 9.95 7.54
C GLU A 96 13.05 10.12 8.42
N ASN A 97 12.68 11.36 8.71
CA ASN A 97 11.47 11.68 9.46
C ASN A 97 10.36 12.11 8.48
N ILE A 98 9.38 11.25 8.26
CA ILE A 98 8.24 11.53 7.39
C ILE A 98 6.97 11.53 8.23
N ASN A 99 6.33 12.71 8.29
CA ASN A 99 5.16 12.93 9.13
C ASN A 99 4.04 11.93 8.86
N GLN A 100 3.49 11.33 9.92
CA GLN A 100 2.36 10.38 9.89
C GLN A 100 2.54 9.13 9.01
N LEU A 101 3.72 8.87 8.46
CA LEU A 101 3.93 7.69 7.61
C LEU A 101 3.73 6.40 8.39
N GLU A 102 4.23 6.31 9.62
CA GLU A 102 4.03 5.15 10.49
C GLU A 102 2.55 4.91 10.78
N ASP A 103 1.82 5.96 11.17
CA ASP A 103 0.39 5.87 11.45
C ASP A 103 -0.41 5.42 10.22
N ALA A 104 -0.08 5.94 9.05
CA ALA A 104 -0.72 5.57 7.79
C ALA A 104 -0.46 4.11 7.43
N VAL A 105 0.78 3.63 7.60
CA VAL A 105 1.16 2.22 7.38
C VAL A 105 0.40 1.32 8.35
N MET A 106 0.38 1.68 9.65
CA MET A 106 -0.33 0.90 10.67
C MET A 106 -1.83 0.84 10.38
N ALA A 107 -2.48 1.97 10.11
CA ALA A 107 -3.92 2.02 9.86
C ALA A 107 -4.29 1.22 8.60
N SER A 108 -3.55 1.41 7.50
CA SER A 108 -3.87 0.78 6.22
C SER A 108 -3.52 -0.71 6.19
N GLY A 109 -2.41 -1.11 6.76
CA GLY A 109 -2.03 -2.52 6.89
C GLY A 109 -2.98 -3.29 7.81
N GLN A 110 -3.39 -2.69 8.93
CA GLN A 110 -4.35 -3.33 9.85
C GLN A 110 -5.74 -3.47 9.23
N PHE A 111 -6.19 -2.47 8.44
CA PHE A 111 -7.43 -2.61 7.66
C PHE A 111 -7.38 -3.82 6.72
N LEU A 112 -6.27 -3.99 5.99
CA LEU A 112 -6.06 -5.10 5.06
C LEU A 112 -6.12 -6.46 5.77
N ILE A 113 -5.49 -6.58 6.95
CA ILE A 113 -5.52 -7.79 7.79
C ILE A 113 -6.95 -8.10 8.25
N ASN A 114 -7.66 -7.08 8.73
CA ASN A 114 -9.03 -7.23 9.27
C ASN A 114 -10.06 -7.54 8.17
N SER A 115 -9.74 -7.27 6.91
CA SER A 115 -10.62 -7.51 5.76
C SER A 115 -10.44 -8.90 5.12
N GLN A 116 -9.60 -9.77 5.71
CA GLN A 116 -9.42 -11.14 5.23
C GLN A 116 -10.67 -11.98 5.50
N HIS A 117 -11.14 -12.67 4.48
CA HIS A 117 -12.28 -13.57 4.60
C HIS A 117 -11.95 -14.84 5.42
N SER A 118 -13.01 -15.53 5.89
CA SER A 118 -12.89 -16.75 6.68
C SER A 118 -12.13 -17.86 5.95
N ASN A 119 -12.22 -17.91 4.61
CA ASN A 119 -11.52 -18.86 3.75
C ASN A 119 -10.04 -18.51 3.49
N GLY A 120 -9.53 -17.38 4.01
CA GLY A 120 -8.15 -16.93 3.87
C GLY A 120 -7.88 -16.02 2.67
N GLY A 121 -8.84 -15.83 1.77
CA GLY A 121 -8.74 -14.94 0.63
C GLY A 121 -9.30 -13.54 0.89
N TRP A 122 -9.34 -12.73 -0.16
CA TRP A 122 -10.01 -11.42 -0.22
C TRP A 122 -10.82 -11.33 -1.50
N ALA A 123 -11.92 -10.59 -1.45
CA ALA A 123 -12.79 -10.34 -2.59
C ALA A 123 -12.75 -8.86 -3.03
N TYR A 124 -13.37 -8.61 -4.16
CA TYR A 124 -13.64 -7.26 -4.63
C TYR A 124 -14.40 -6.47 -3.56
N SER A 125 -14.02 -5.20 -3.39
CA SER A 125 -14.60 -4.28 -2.40
C SER A 125 -14.49 -4.74 -0.92
N TYR A 126 -13.70 -5.78 -0.64
CA TYR A 126 -13.55 -6.36 0.71
C TYR A 126 -14.87 -6.83 1.36
N VAL A 127 -15.84 -7.23 0.56
CA VAL A 127 -17.13 -7.75 1.03
C VAL A 127 -17.09 -9.28 1.05
N GLU A 128 -17.27 -9.89 2.22
CA GLU A 128 -17.24 -11.35 2.37
C GLU A 128 -18.52 -12.01 1.86
N GLU A 129 -19.69 -11.46 2.18
CA GLU A 129 -20.97 -12.03 1.84
C GLU A 129 -21.25 -11.91 0.34
N GLY A 130 -21.36 -13.06 -0.36
CA GLY A 130 -21.53 -13.13 -1.81
C GLY A 130 -20.32 -12.72 -2.64
N GLY A 131 -19.22 -12.33 -1.99
CA GLY A 131 -17.98 -11.92 -2.66
C GLY A 131 -17.15 -13.13 -3.13
N HIS A 132 -16.76 -13.12 -4.40
CA HIS A 132 -15.79 -14.10 -4.92
C HIS A 132 -14.39 -13.72 -4.49
N THR A 133 -13.71 -14.61 -3.77
CA THR A 133 -12.25 -14.49 -3.57
C THR A 133 -11.53 -14.75 -4.89
N ASP A 134 -10.59 -13.89 -5.23
CA ASP A 134 -9.86 -13.94 -6.49
C ASP A 134 -8.36 -14.04 -6.22
N THR A 135 -7.71 -14.96 -6.93
CA THR A 135 -6.28 -15.23 -6.78
C THR A 135 -5.42 -13.99 -7.06
N SER A 136 -5.81 -13.18 -8.03
CA SER A 136 -5.09 -11.94 -8.35
C SER A 136 -5.20 -10.90 -7.25
N ILE A 137 -6.35 -10.82 -6.58
CA ILE A 137 -6.54 -9.96 -5.40
C ILE A 137 -5.63 -10.47 -4.28
N VAL A 138 -5.71 -11.77 -3.96
CA VAL A 138 -4.90 -12.37 -2.89
C VAL A 138 -3.40 -12.14 -3.10
N GLY A 139 -2.92 -12.23 -4.34
CA GLY A 139 -1.53 -11.95 -4.67
C GLY A 139 -1.08 -10.54 -4.27
N TRP A 140 -1.87 -9.52 -4.59
CA TRP A 140 -1.58 -8.13 -4.19
C TRP A 140 -1.65 -7.91 -2.68
N GLN A 141 -2.65 -8.52 -2.01
CA GLN A 141 -2.78 -8.43 -0.56
C GLN A 141 -1.56 -9.06 0.15
N LEU A 142 -1.11 -10.23 -0.31
CA LEU A 142 0.07 -10.90 0.26
C LEU A 142 1.37 -10.11 0.02
N GLN A 143 1.53 -9.43 -1.13
CA GLN A 143 2.65 -8.52 -1.36
C GLN A 143 2.66 -7.36 -0.36
N ALA A 144 1.51 -6.72 -0.16
CA ALA A 144 1.36 -5.64 0.81
C ALA A 144 1.64 -6.12 2.25
N LEU A 145 1.10 -7.26 2.65
CA LEU A 145 1.32 -7.85 3.97
C LEU A 145 2.78 -8.25 4.20
N LYS A 146 3.46 -8.74 3.17
CA LYS A 146 4.91 -9.03 3.23
C LYS A 146 5.70 -7.74 3.49
N ALA A 147 5.38 -6.65 2.78
CA ALA A 147 6.02 -5.36 3.02
C ALA A 147 5.74 -4.86 4.45
N CYS A 148 4.49 -4.96 4.93
CA CYS A 148 4.14 -4.64 6.32
C CYS A 148 4.99 -5.44 7.33
N GLN A 149 5.25 -6.71 7.07
CA GLN A 149 6.11 -7.52 7.95
C GLN A 149 7.55 -7.00 8.02
N TYR A 150 8.10 -6.49 6.91
CA TYR A 150 9.46 -5.95 6.87
C TYR A 150 9.62 -4.60 7.57
N THR A 151 8.53 -3.85 7.77
CA THR A 151 8.56 -2.62 8.57
C THR A 151 9.01 -2.89 10.01
N GLY A 152 8.68 -4.06 10.56
CA GLY A 152 8.91 -4.40 11.96
C GLY A 152 7.87 -3.81 12.91
N LEU A 153 6.85 -3.12 12.39
CA LEU A 153 5.72 -2.62 13.17
C LEU A 153 4.83 -3.77 13.67
N ASP A 154 4.17 -3.56 14.80
CA ASP A 154 3.37 -4.60 15.46
C ASP A 154 1.91 -4.59 14.98
N PHE A 155 1.65 -5.36 13.94
CA PHE A 155 0.31 -5.56 13.41
C PHE A 155 -0.40 -6.75 14.07
N ALA A 156 -1.62 -6.53 14.57
CA ALA A 156 -2.41 -7.59 15.16
C ALA A 156 -2.76 -8.68 14.12
N ASN A 157 -2.42 -9.93 14.43
CA ASN A 157 -2.71 -11.11 13.60
C ASN A 157 -2.00 -11.18 12.22
N LEU A 158 -1.00 -10.36 11.93
CA LEU A 158 -0.31 -10.35 10.63
C LEU A 158 0.16 -11.75 10.18
N ARG A 159 0.90 -12.45 11.03
CA ARG A 159 1.42 -13.81 10.72
C ARG A 159 0.31 -14.82 10.42
N LYS A 160 -0.78 -14.75 11.19
CA LYS A 160 -1.94 -15.63 10.98
C LYS A 160 -2.64 -15.31 9.66
N CYS A 161 -2.77 -14.02 9.34
CA CYS A 161 -3.37 -13.55 8.10
C CYS A 161 -2.54 -14.00 6.89
N VAL A 162 -1.23 -13.81 6.90
CA VAL A 162 -0.33 -14.26 5.83
C VAL A 162 -0.43 -15.78 5.64
N LYS A 163 -0.35 -16.56 6.75
CA LYS A 163 -0.47 -18.03 6.64
C LYS A 163 -1.78 -18.45 5.98
N LYS A 164 -2.91 -17.91 6.41
CA LYS A 164 -4.21 -18.23 5.80
C LYS A 164 -4.28 -17.86 4.31
N GLY A 165 -3.69 -16.72 3.93
CA GLY A 165 -3.63 -16.30 2.53
C GLY A 165 -2.78 -17.25 1.67
N LEU A 166 -1.67 -17.74 2.19
CA LEU A 166 -0.84 -18.75 1.52
C LEU A 166 -1.57 -20.09 1.42
N ASP A 167 -2.19 -20.57 2.52
CA ASP A 167 -3.00 -21.80 2.52
C ASP A 167 -4.13 -21.72 1.47
N TYR A 168 -4.77 -20.55 1.32
CA TYR A 168 -5.75 -20.32 0.26
C TYR A 168 -5.16 -20.49 -1.13
N MET A 169 -3.97 -19.91 -1.40
CA MET A 169 -3.31 -19.99 -2.71
C MET A 169 -2.90 -21.43 -3.08
N GLU A 170 -2.52 -22.25 -2.10
CA GLU A 170 -2.17 -23.65 -2.31
C GLU A 170 -3.38 -24.53 -2.72
N THR A 171 -4.60 -24.09 -2.44
CA THR A 171 -5.83 -24.82 -2.75
C THR A 171 -6.43 -24.48 -4.12
N LYS A 172 -5.81 -23.54 -4.88
CA LYS A 172 -6.29 -23.03 -6.17
C LYS A 172 -5.38 -23.43 -7.31
#